data_c7c3eca750b6601e034bc14231e00c4e
#
_entry.id   c7c3eca750b6601e034bc14231e00c4e
#
_cell.length_a   1.000
_cell.length_b   1.000
_cell.length_c   1.000
_cell.angle_alpha   90.00
_cell.angle_beta   90.00
_cell.angle_gamma   90.00
#
_symmetry.space_group_name_H-M   'P 1'
#
loop_
_entity.id
_entity.type
_entity.pdbx_description
1 polymer ?
#
loop_
_entity_poly.entity_id
_entity_poly.type
_entity_poly.pdbx_seq_one_letter_code
_entity_poly.pdbx_strand_id
1 'polypeptide(L)'
;IILYALPMYVAGFTQALMWKEFNPDGTLVYGNFLETVNEIMPMYWMRAIGGTMYLVGMVVMLYNIIATVRSGSKLEDELAEAPALSRIGGRRRAGEKYHTWLERRPIQLTLLATVAILIGGVIQIIPTLLVKSNIPTITSVTPYTPLELEGRDLYIREGCVGCHSQMVRPFRSEVERYGEYAKAGEFVYDHPFLWGSKRTGPDLLRVGGKYSDNWHLNHFYDPQSTSSGSIMPSYKWLIRNKHDRSGAADKMRVMVTLGVPYSDEDIAGAEASMETQAAQIEKNLYADPEFVRSYEEEKTYAQETGEEFIEMKDREIVAMIAYLQRLGTDIKIKQNTEVALSLIHI
;
A
#
# COMPACT_ATOMS: atom_id res chain seq x y z
N ILE A 1 -13.88 -20.58 10.94
CA ILE A 1 -14.12 -19.14 11.21
C ILE A 1 -13.64 -18.80 12.62
N ILE A 2 -14.04 -19.52 13.68
CA ILE A 2 -13.66 -19.20 15.07
C ILE A 2 -12.15 -19.18 15.25
N LEU A 3 -11.44 -20.23 14.80
CA LEU A 3 -9.97 -20.32 14.86
C LEU A 3 -9.23 -19.29 13.99
N TYR A 4 -9.93 -18.59 13.13
CA TYR A 4 -9.38 -17.49 12.31
C TYR A 4 -9.70 -16.13 12.94
N ALA A 5 -10.97 -15.86 13.22
CA ALA A 5 -11.42 -14.54 13.64
C ALA A 5 -11.04 -14.23 15.10
N LEU A 6 -11.28 -15.15 16.03
CA LEU A 6 -11.04 -14.92 17.46
C LEU A 6 -9.57 -14.61 17.78
N PRO A 7 -8.58 -15.39 17.29
CA PRO A 7 -7.18 -15.05 17.49
C PRO A 7 -6.79 -13.69 16.91
N MET A 8 -7.39 -13.29 15.80
CA MET A 8 -7.10 -11.98 15.20
C MET A 8 -7.66 -10.81 16.02
N TYR A 9 -8.82 -11.00 16.69
CA TYR A 9 -9.30 -10.01 17.65
C TYR A 9 -8.36 -9.90 18.85
N VAL A 10 -7.92 -11.04 19.41
CA VAL A 10 -6.96 -11.04 20.52
C VAL A 10 -5.66 -10.38 20.11
N ALA A 11 -5.10 -10.72 18.93
CA ALA A 11 -3.90 -10.08 18.40
C ALA A 11 -4.05 -8.57 18.26
N GLY A 12 -5.20 -8.10 17.73
CA GLY A 12 -5.48 -6.67 17.58
C GLY A 12 -5.57 -5.94 18.91
N PHE A 13 -6.19 -6.54 19.94
CA PHE A 13 -6.23 -5.98 21.28
C PHE A 13 -4.84 -5.92 21.92
N THR A 14 -4.09 -7.01 21.87
CA THR A 14 -2.72 -7.07 22.40
C THR A 14 -1.86 -5.99 21.75
N GLN A 15 -1.88 -5.91 20.43
CA GLN A 15 -1.14 -4.92 19.67
C GLN A 15 -1.53 -3.48 20.06
N ALA A 16 -2.83 -3.18 20.16
CA ALA A 16 -3.31 -1.85 20.52
C ALA A 16 -2.93 -1.45 21.94
N LEU A 17 -2.93 -2.39 22.89
CA LEU A 17 -2.53 -2.13 24.28
C LEU A 17 -1.03 -1.87 24.37
N MET A 18 -0.20 -2.74 23.80
CA MET A 18 1.26 -2.59 23.79
C MET A 18 1.71 -1.29 23.13
N TRP A 19 1.08 -0.88 22.03
CA TRP A 19 1.50 0.33 21.32
C TRP A 19 1.26 1.64 22.06
N LYS A 20 0.29 1.67 22.98
CA LYS A 20 -0.07 2.87 23.74
C LYS A 20 0.47 2.90 25.18
N GLU A 21 1.25 1.91 25.58
CA GLU A 21 1.77 1.83 26.93
C GLU A 21 3.00 2.71 27.10
N PHE A 22 2.98 3.54 28.17
CA PHE A 22 4.02 4.50 28.48
C PHE A 22 4.65 4.22 29.82
N ASN A 23 5.95 4.39 29.91
CA ASN A 23 6.68 4.47 31.16
C ASN A 23 6.32 5.75 31.94
N PRO A 24 6.56 5.81 33.26
CA PRO A 24 6.34 7.02 34.06
C PRO A 24 7.09 8.26 33.56
N ASP A 25 8.21 8.09 32.87
CA ASP A 25 9.00 9.17 32.24
C ASP A 25 8.43 9.66 30.90
N GLY A 26 7.36 9.02 30.42
CA GLY A 26 6.70 9.38 29.16
C GLY A 26 7.24 8.72 27.91
N THR A 27 8.24 7.84 28.02
CA THR A 27 8.74 7.04 26.90
C THR A 27 7.81 5.83 26.64
N LEU A 28 7.86 5.26 25.42
CA LEU A 28 7.12 4.06 25.09
C LEU A 28 7.72 2.84 25.80
N VAL A 29 6.88 2.00 26.45
CA VAL A 29 7.32 0.72 27.04
C VAL A 29 7.85 -0.20 25.93
N TYR A 30 7.06 -0.36 24.87
CA TYR A 30 7.39 -1.20 23.70
C TYR A 30 7.83 -0.29 22.54
N GLY A 31 9.05 0.25 22.63
CA GLY A 31 9.59 1.15 21.61
C GLY A 31 9.89 0.45 20.29
N ASN A 32 10.37 -0.80 20.36
CA ASN A 32 10.64 -1.59 19.18
C ASN A 32 9.35 -2.25 18.66
N PHE A 33 9.03 -2.02 17.39
CA PHE A 33 7.86 -2.58 16.72
C PHE A 33 7.83 -4.12 16.74
N LEU A 34 9.01 -4.76 16.62
CA LEU A 34 9.14 -6.21 16.56
C LEU A 34 8.74 -6.92 17.86
N GLU A 35 8.84 -6.27 19.02
CA GLU A 35 8.41 -6.83 20.30
C GLU A 35 6.92 -7.20 20.24
N THR A 36 6.10 -6.28 19.73
CA THR A 36 4.66 -6.52 19.56
C THR A 36 4.39 -7.62 18.52
N VAL A 37 5.14 -7.64 17.42
CA VAL A 37 4.98 -8.67 16.38
C VAL A 37 5.26 -10.05 16.93
N ASN A 38 6.34 -10.20 17.69
CA ASN A 38 6.72 -11.47 18.31
C ASN A 38 5.68 -11.96 19.33
N GLU A 39 5.09 -11.07 20.11
CA GLU A 39 4.07 -11.40 21.09
C GLU A 39 2.79 -11.95 20.45
N ILE A 40 2.38 -11.41 19.30
CA ILE A 40 1.17 -11.85 18.61
C ILE A 40 1.39 -13.02 17.65
N MET A 41 2.60 -13.52 17.51
CA MET A 41 2.94 -14.63 16.61
C MET A 41 2.10 -15.90 16.83
N PRO A 42 1.81 -16.35 18.09
CA PRO A 42 0.96 -17.50 18.31
C PRO A 42 -0.44 -17.35 17.69
N MET A 43 -1.02 -16.14 17.72
CA MET A 43 -2.32 -15.84 17.11
C MET A 43 -2.26 -15.96 15.58
N TYR A 44 -1.13 -15.59 14.96
CA TYR A 44 -0.92 -15.78 13.53
C TYR A 44 -0.84 -17.27 13.15
N TRP A 45 -0.21 -18.11 13.96
CA TRP A 45 -0.22 -19.56 13.75
C TRP A 45 -1.63 -20.15 13.86
N MET A 46 -2.41 -19.75 14.86
CA MET A 46 -3.81 -20.17 14.97
C MET A 46 -4.64 -19.76 13.76
N ARG A 47 -4.43 -18.53 13.25
CA ARG A 47 -5.04 -18.05 12.00
C ARG A 47 -4.65 -18.90 10.80
N ALA A 48 -3.37 -19.30 10.68
CA ALA A 48 -2.89 -20.13 9.58
C ALA A 48 -3.57 -21.51 9.60
N ILE A 49 -3.68 -22.14 10.79
CA ILE A 49 -4.40 -23.40 10.96
C ILE A 49 -5.87 -23.25 10.56
N GLY A 50 -6.56 -22.22 11.06
CA GLY A 50 -7.96 -21.95 10.73
C GLY A 50 -8.19 -21.70 9.23
N GLY A 51 -7.28 -20.98 8.58
CA GLY A 51 -7.28 -20.74 7.14
C GLY A 51 -7.08 -22.02 6.31
N THR A 52 -6.16 -22.87 6.74
CA THR A 52 -5.92 -24.17 6.10
C THR A 52 -7.12 -25.09 6.22
N MET A 53 -7.78 -25.14 7.39
CA MET A 53 -9.02 -25.91 7.58
C MET A 53 -10.14 -25.39 6.65
N TYR A 54 -10.26 -24.09 6.47
CA TYR A 54 -11.22 -23.50 5.53
C TYR A 54 -10.94 -23.91 4.09
N LEU A 55 -9.67 -23.88 3.66
CA LEU A 55 -9.25 -24.31 2.33
C LEU A 55 -9.58 -25.79 2.08
N VAL A 56 -9.30 -26.66 3.05
CA VAL A 56 -9.66 -28.08 2.97
C VAL A 56 -11.16 -28.25 2.85
N GLY A 57 -11.95 -27.50 3.64
CA GLY A 57 -13.42 -27.51 3.54
C GLY A 57 -13.93 -27.09 2.15
N MET A 58 -13.29 -26.08 1.55
CA MET A 58 -13.62 -25.65 0.17
C MET A 58 -13.34 -26.76 -0.87
N VAL A 59 -12.22 -27.47 -0.74
CA VAL A 59 -11.89 -28.58 -1.63
C VAL A 59 -12.89 -29.73 -1.49
N VAL A 60 -13.27 -30.07 -0.24
CA VAL A 60 -14.29 -31.09 0.04
C VAL A 60 -15.67 -30.67 -0.53
N MET A 61 -16.03 -29.40 -0.40
CA MET A 61 -17.26 -28.86 -1.00
C MET A 61 -17.25 -29.00 -2.53
N LEU A 62 -16.14 -28.65 -3.17
CA LEU A 62 -15.99 -28.80 -4.63
C LEU A 62 -16.13 -30.26 -5.06
N TYR A 63 -15.48 -31.17 -4.32
CA TYR A 63 -15.63 -32.61 -4.55
C TYR A 63 -17.10 -33.06 -4.43
N ASN A 64 -17.80 -32.65 -3.38
CA ASN A 64 -19.22 -32.96 -3.19
C ASN A 64 -20.11 -32.44 -4.33
N ILE A 65 -19.87 -31.19 -4.78
CA ILE A 65 -20.61 -30.63 -5.92
C ILE A 65 -20.38 -31.47 -7.17
N ILE A 66 -19.12 -31.80 -7.49
CA ILE A 66 -18.79 -32.62 -8.66
C ILE A 66 -19.40 -34.02 -8.54
N ALA A 67 -19.32 -34.65 -7.38
CA ALA A 67 -19.92 -35.96 -7.12
C ALA A 67 -21.43 -35.92 -7.28
N THR A 68 -22.11 -34.90 -6.76
CA THR A 68 -23.54 -34.69 -6.88
C THR A 68 -23.97 -34.50 -8.35
N VAL A 69 -23.25 -33.67 -9.10
CA VAL A 69 -23.51 -33.47 -10.55
C VAL A 69 -23.32 -34.76 -11.34
N ARG A 70 -22.32 -35.59 -11.00
CA ARG A 70 -22.05 -36.87 -11.68
C ARG A 70 -23.01 -37.97 -11.31
N SER A 71 -23.54 -37.99 -10.09
CA SER A 71 -24.49 -39.01 -9.58
C SER A 71 -25.94 -38.65 -9.82
N GLY A 72 -26.25 -37.36 -10.05
CA GLY A 72 -27.62 -36.89 -10.29
C GLY A 72 -28.13 -37.21 -11.69
N SER A 73 -29.42 -37.59 -11.80
CA SER A 73 -30.15 -37.54 -13.06
C SER A 73 -30.58 -36.09 -13.32
N LYS A 74 -30.57 -35.67 -14.60
CA LYS A 74 -31.26 -34.44 -15.00
C LYS A 74 -32.75 -34.69 -14.81
N LEU A 75 -33.31 -34.08 -13.76
CA LEU A 75 -34.76 -33.95 -13.67
C LEU A 75 -35.24 -33.09 -14.85
N GLU A 76 -36.37 -33.46 -15.44
CA GLU A 76 -37.04 -32.57 -16.39
C GLU A 76 -37.34 -31.24 -15.70
N ASP A 77 -37.11 -30.13 -16.43
CA ASP A 77 -37.39 -28.79 -15.92
C ASP A 77 -38.81 -28.71 -15.37
N GLU A 78 -38.99 -28.79 -14.06
CA GLU A 78 -40.21 -28.35 -13.43
C GLU A 78 -40.32 -26.84 -13.65
N LEU A 79 -41.36 -26.41 -14.34
CA LEU A 79 -41.65 -25.01 -14.57
C LEU A 79 -41.77 -24.32 -13.20
N ALA A 80 -40.80 -23.51 -12.85
CA ALA A 80 -40.85 -22.70 -11.63
C ALA A 80 -42.02 -21.72 -11.75
N GLU A 81 -43.03 -21.88 -10.92
CA GLU A 81 -44.14 -20.92 -10.80
C GLU A 81 -43.61 -19.62 -10.15
N ALA A 82 -43.22 -18.67 -10.97
CA ALA A 82 -42.90 -17.32 -10.52
C ALA A 82 -44.08 -16.38 -10.81
N PRO A 83 -44.41 -15.44 -9.88
CA PRO A 83 -45.41 -14.42 -10.19
C PRO A 83 -44.98 -13.61 -11.42
N ALA A 84 -45.92 -13.42 -12.35
CA ALA A 84 -45.64 -12.64 -13.55
C ALA A 84 -45.09 -11.25 -13.22
N LEU A 85 -43.98 -10.88 -13.86
CA LEU A 85 -43.42 -9.54 -13.75
C LEU A 85 -44.43 -8.50 -14.21
N SER A 86 -44.65 -7.46 -13.40
CA SER A 86 -45.55 -6.40 -13.78
C SER A 86 -44.80 -5.26 -14.49
N ARG A 87 -45.49 -4.64 -15.47
CA ARG A 87 -44.97 -3.50 -16.20
C ARG A 87 -44.85 -2.26 -15.27
N ILE A 88 -44.01 -1.28 -15.66
CA ILE A 88 -43.88 0.00 -15.00
C ILE A 88 -45.29 0.63 -14.78
N GLY A 89 -45.55 1.19 -13.60
CA GLY A 89 -46.76 1.97 -13.31
C GLY A 89 -48.01 1.21 -12.85
N GLY A 90 -47.99 -0.14 -12.74
CA GLY A 90 -49.11 -0.90 -12.21
C GLY A 90 -49.43 -0.59 -10.74
N ARG A 91 -50.75 -0.57 -10.39
CA ARG A 91 -51.18 -0.35 -9.00
C ARG A 91 -50.69 -1.47 -8.06
N ARG A 92 -50.45 -1.11 -6.80
CA ARG A 92 -50.14 -2.04 -5.72
C ARG A 92 -51.34 -2.94 -5.43
N ARG A 93 -51.12 -4.23 -5.23
CA ARG A 93 -52.17 -5.17 -4.86
C ARG A 93 -52.63 -4.91 -3.41
N ALA A 94 -53.89 -5.24 -3.09
CA ALA A 94 -54.37 -5.10 -1.72
C ALA A 94 -53.50 -5.98 -0.77
N GLY A 95 -52.99 -5.39 0.33
CA GLY A 95 -52.10 -6.05 1.27
C GLY A 95 -50.65 -6.20 0.87
N GLU A 96 -50.25 -5.82 -0.37
CA GLU A 96 -48.87 -5.90 -0.83
C GLU A 96 -48.01 -4.83 -0.18
N LYS A 97 -46.84 -5.23 0.35
CA LYS A 97 -45.84 -4.30 0.90
C LYS A 97 -45.14 -3.52 -0.22
N TYR A 98 -44.60 -2.32 0.09
CA TYR A 98 -43.97 -1.46 -0.91
C TYR A 98 -42.74 -2.12 -1.55
N HIS A 99 -41.90 -2.81 -0.77
CA HIS A 99 -40.72 -3.48 -1.30
C HIS A 99 -41.13 -4.61 -2.28
N THR A 100 -42.08 -5.45 -1.92
CA THR A 100 -42.58 -6.53 -2.79
C THR A 100 -43.21 -5.97 -4.09
N TRP A 101 -43.93 -4.84 -3.97
CA TRP A 101 -44.48 -4.13 -5.13
C TRP A 101 -43.38 -3.62 -6.07
N LEU A 102 -42.26 -3.11 -5.50
CA LEU A 102 -41.12 -2.58 -6.25
C LEU A 102 -40.27 -3.72 -6.85
N GLU A 103 -40.05 -4.81 -6.10
CA GLU A 103 -39.30 -6.00 -6.55
C GLU A 103 -39.90 -6.66 -7.77
N ARG A 104 -41.25 -6.66 -7.91
CA ARG A 104 -41.94 -7.16 -9.11
C ARG A 104 -41.79 -6.24 -10.34
N ARG A 105 -41.10 -5.11 -10.21
CA ARG A 105 -40.88 -4.14 -11.29
C ARG A 105 -39.39 -3.85 -11.44
N PRO A 106 -38.62 -4.78 -12.00
CA PRO A 106 -37.18 -4.70 -12.05
C PRO A 106 -36.68 -3.40 -12.73
N ILE A 107 -37.35 -2.97 -13.80
CA ILE A 107 -36.97 -1.71 -14.49
C ILE A 107 -37.18 -0.51 -13.57
N GLN A 108 -38.32 -0.42 -12.87
CA GLN A 108 -38.60 0.70 -11.96
C GLN A 108 -37.67 0.67 -10.73
N LEU A 109 -37.41 -0.52 -10.17
CA LEU A 109 -36.47 -0.70 -9.09
C LEU A 109 -35.07 -0.22 -9.51
N THR A 110 -34.58 -0.66 -10.67
CA THR A 110 -33.26 -0.28 -11.19
C THR A 110 -33.17 1.23 -11.42
N LEU A 111 -34.17 1.84 -12.06
CA LEU A 111 -34.18 3.30 -12.27
C LEU A 111 -34.16 4.07 -10.96
N LEU A 112 -35.01 3.71 -9.99
CA LEU A 112 -35.03 4.39 -8.69
C LEU A 112 -33.73 4.19 -7.90
N ALA A 113 -33.17 2.97 -7.92
CA ALA A 113 -31.88 2.68 -7.30
C ALA A 113 -30.75 3.49 -7.95
N THR A 114 -30.72 3.54 -9.29
CA THR A 114 -29.73 4.34 -10.04
C THR A 114 -29.84 5.83 -9.70
N VAL A 115 -31.07 6.36 -9.69
CA VAL A 115 -31.29 7.77 -9.31
C VAL A 115 -30.82 8.04 -7.87
N ALA A 116 -31.12 7.17 -6.92
CA ALA A 116 -30.69 7.32 -5.54
C ALA A 116 -29.15 7.29 -5.40
N ILE A 117 -28.49 6.38 -6.12
CA ILE A 117 -27.02 6.30 -6.15
C ILE A 117 -26.42 7.55 -6.79
N LEU A 118 -26.98 8.02 -7.91
CA LEU A 118 -26.50 9.24 -8.57
C LEU A 118 -26.66 10.47 -7.70
N ILE A 119 -27.80 10.64 -7.02
CA ILE A 119 -28.01 11.76 -6.08
C ILE A 119 -26.96 11.73 -4.98
N GLY A 120 -26.74 10.57 -4.33
CA GLY A 120 -25.72 10.42 -3.29
C GLY A 120 -24.32 10.71 -3.81
N GLY A 121 -23.96 10.15 -4.97
CA GLY A 121 -22.66 10.37 -5.60
C GLY A 121 -22.41 11.82 -5.98
N VAL A 122 -23.41 12.48 -6.59
CA VAL A 122 -23.33 13.90 -7.00
C VAL A 122 -23.14 14.82 -5.80
N ILE A 123 -23.90 14.62 -4.72
CA ILE A 123 -23.80 15.43 -3.49
C ILE A 123 -22.38 15.35 -2.89
N GLN A 124 -21.72 14.21 -3.00
CA GLN A 124 -20.36 14.01 -2.47
C GLN A 124 -19.26 14.44 -3.45
N ILE A 125 -19.40 14.09 -4.74
CA ILE A 125 -18.35 14.29 -5.75
C ILE A 125 -18.26 15.75 -6.17
N ILE A 126 -19.39 16.43 -6.41
CA ILE A 126 -19.38 17.82 -6.91
C ILE A 126 -18.65 18.77 -5.96
N PRO A 127 -18.92 18.82 -4.63
CA PRO A 127 -18.16 19.69 -3.73
C PRO A 127 -16.67 19.35 -3.71
N THR A 128 -16.33 18.06 -3.76
CA THR A 128 -14.91 17.61 -3.77
C THR A 128 -14.16 18.14 -4.99
N LEU A 129 -14.81 18.19 -6.15
CA LEU A 129 -14.20 18.68 -7.39
C LEU A 129 -14.19 20.20 -7.51
N LEU A 130 -15.22 20.88 -7.01
CA LEU A 130 -15.39 22.34 -7.18
C LEU A 130 -14.74 23.17 -6.09
N VAL A 131 -14.67 22.65 -4.86
CA VAL A 131 -14.17 23.42 -3.71
C VAL A 131 -12.67 23.18 -3.54
N LYS A 132 -11.85 24.02 -4.19
CA LYS A 132 -10.38 23.92 -4.14
C LYS A 132 -9.82 23.98 -2.70
N SER A 133 -10.48 24.70 -1.78
CA SER A 133 -10.07 24.77 -0.37
C SER A 133 -10.21 23.43 0.38
N ASN A 134 -10.93 22.46 -0.17
CA ASN A 134 -11.01 21.10 0.39
C ASN A 134 -9.78 20.26 0.08
N ILE A 135 -8.91 20.71 -0.83
CA ILE A 135 -7.65 20.06 -1.16
C ILE A 135 -6.54 20.81 -0.41
N PRO A 136 -6.12 20.32 0.77
CA PRO A 136 -5.04 20.95 1.50
C PRO A 136 -3.75 20.86 0.70
N THR A 137 -2.96 21.92 0.68
CA THR A 137 -1.65 21.96 0.04
C THR A 137 -0.60 22.37 1.04
N ILE A 138 0.59 21.79 0.93
CA ILE A 138 1.78 22.17 1.68
C ILE A 138 2.83 22.60 0.64
N THR A 139 3.31 23.83 0.75
CA THR A 139 4.19 24.45 -0.26
C THR A 139 5.52 23.73 -0.46
N SER A 140 6.00 22.99 0.54
CA SER A 140 7.22 22.19 0.46
C SER A 140 7.01 20.81 -0.18
N VAL A 141 5.77 20.37 -0.38
CA VAL A 141 5.49 19.08 -1.01
C VAL A 141 5.60 19.23 -2.52
N THR A 142 6.49 18.44 -3.11
CA THR A 142 6.75 18.42 -4.54
C THR A 142 6.34 17.07 -5.15
N PRO A 143 6.03 17.02 -6.45
CA PRO A 143 5.80 15.76 -7.16
C PRO A 143 7.00 14.79 -7.03
N TYR A 144 6.72 13.50 -7.12
CA TYR A 144 7.76 12.48 -7.14
C TYR A 144 8.67 12.66 -8.37
N THR A 145 9.97 12.44 -8.21
CA THR A 145 10.85 12.31 -9.37
C THR A 145 10.47 11.06 -10.19
N PRO A 146 10.91 10.96 -11.44
CA PRO A 146 10.60 9.78 -12.25
C PRO A 146 11.07 8.46 -11.62
N LEU A 147 12.23 8.44 -10.96
CA LEU A 147 12.75 7.25 -10.27
C LEU A 147 11.96 6.92 -8.99
N GLU A 148 11.55 7.94 -8.24
CA GLU A 148 10.68 7.77 -7.06
C GLU A 148 9.29 7.26 -7.46
N LEU A 149 8.76 7.74 -8.59
CA LEU A 149 7.49 7.27 -9.14
C LEU A 149 7.58 5.80 -9.57
N GLU A 150 8.69 5.39 -10.21
CA GLU A 150 8.97 3.98 -10.51
C GLU A 150 9.04 3.15 -9.23
N GLY A 151 9.76 3.60 -8.22
CA GLY A 151 9.84 2.93 -6.92
C GLY A 151 8.49 2.81 -6.23
N ARG A 152 7.62 3.81 -6.39
CA ARG A 152 6.24 3.77 -5.89
C ARG A 152 5.41 2.71 -6.59
N ASP A 153 5.54 2.55 -7.90
CA ASP A 153 4.87 1.51 -8.66
C ASP A 153 5.34 0.11 -8.23
N LEU A 154 6.66 -0.05 -8.00
CA LEU A 154 7.23 -1.28 -7.44
C LEU A 154 6.66 -1.57 -6.06
N TYR A 155 6.55 -0.57 -5.18
CA TYR A 155 5.96 -0.71 -3.85
C TYR A 155 4.50 -1.21 -3.91
N ILE A 156 3.73 -0.75 -4.90
CA ILE A 156 2.36 -1.22 -5.14
C ILE A 156 2.38 -2.64 -5.70
N ARG A 157 3.22 -2.91 -6.69
CA ARG A 157 3.36 -4.23 -7.35
C ARG A 157 3.73 -5.33 -6.35
N GLU A 158 4.67 -5.05 -5.46
CA GLU A 158 5.12 -6.00 -4.44
C GLU A 158 4.15 -6.13 -3.26
N GLY A 159 3.10 -5.33 -3.22
CA GLY A 159 2.06 -5.40 -2.18
C GLY A 159 2.51 -4.93 -0.80
N CYS A 160 3.54 -4.09 -0.72
CA CYS A 160 4.09 -3.59 0.55
C CYS A 160 3.03 -2.90 1.42
N VAL A 161 2.05 -2.24 0.80
CA VAL A 161 0.89 -1.60 1.47
C VAL A 161 0.03 -2.60 2.24
N GLY A 162 0.12 -3.89 1.93
CA GLY A 162 -0.60 -4.95 2.66
C GLY A 162 -0.03 -5.23 4.06
N CYS A 163 1.24 -4.89 4.31
CA CYS A 163 1.93 -5.10 5.58
C CYS A 163 2.34 -3.79 6.26
N HIS A 164 2.65 -2.74 5.49
CA HIS A 164 3.07 -1.44 5.97
C HIS A 164 2.01 -0.38 5.72
N SER A 165 1.82 0.53 6.66
CA SER A 165 1.05 1.75 6.45
C SER A 165 1.98 2.92 6.08
N GLN A 166 1.41 3.96 5.48
CA GLN A 166 2.05 5.25 5.22
C GLN A 166 1.17 6.38 5.75
N MET A 167 0.75 6.26 7.01
CA MET A 167 -0.07 7.27 7.67
C MET A 167 0.15 7.22 9.19
N VAL A 168 0.97 8.11 9.70
CA VAL A 168 1.13 8.30 11.15
C VAL A 168 -0.11 9.01 11.68
N ARG A 169 -0.84 8.37 12.59
CA ARG A 169 -2.06 8.94 13.19
C ARG A 169 -1.74 10.00 14.24
N PRO A 170 -2.63 10.96 14.55
CA PRO A 170 -2.39 12.03 15.53
C PRO A 170 -2.55 11.54 16.99
N PHE A 171 -2.00 10.37 17.30
CA PHE A 171 -1.94 9.83 18.64
C PHE A 171 -0.53 9.98 19.20
N ARG A 172 -0.41 10.34 20.47
CA ARG A 172 0.90 10.52 21.13
C ARG A 172 1.80 9.31 20.90
N SER A 173 1.30 8.10 21.09
CA SER A 173 2.07 6.87 20.90
C SER A 173 2.57 6.64 19.47
N GLU A 174 1.86 7.14 18.47
CA GLU A 174 2.30 7.07 17.07
C GLU A 174 3.37 8.12 16.78
N VAL A 175 3.15 9.33 17.25
CA VAL A 175 4.11 10.44 17.07
C VAL A 175 5.43 10.13 17.75
N GLU A 176 5.41 9.59 18.97
CA GLU A 176 6.62 9.16 19.67
C GLU A 176 7.37 8.01 18.96
N ARG A 177 6.63 7.14 18.28
CA ARG A 177 7.23 5.99 17.58
C ARG A 177 7.77 6.32 16.19
N TYR A 178 7.02 7.10 15.41
CA TYR A 178 7.29 7.30 13.99
C TYR A 178 7.70 8.73 13.64
N GLY A 179 7.40 9.69 14.48
CA GLY A 179 7.55 11.12 14.23
C GLY A 179 6.23 11.82 13.96
N GLU A 180 6.28 13.01 13.39
CA GLU A 180 5.12 13.88 13.21
C GLU A 180 3.96 13.18 12.47
N TYR A 181 2.72 13.39 12.96
CA TYR A 181 1.53 12.80 12.35
C TYR A 181 1.32 13.27 10.90
N ALA A 182 0.65 12.43 10.12
CA ALA A 182 0.38 12.66 8.70
C ALA A 182 -0.57 13.83 8.49
N LYS A 183 -0.21 14.72 7.58
CA LYS A 183 -1.04 15.87 7.15
C LYS A 183 -1.61 15.58 5.76
N ALA A 184 -2.88 15.90 5.54
CA ALA A 184 -3.55 15.61 4.28
C ALA A 184 -2.82 16.20 3.05
N GLY A 185 -2.19 17.37 3.20
CA GLY A 185 -1.42 18.00 2.13
C GLY A 185 -0.15 17.25 1.70
N GLU A 186 0.33 16.29 2.48
CA GLU A 186 1.49 15.47 2.10
C GLU A 186 1.16 14.50 0.95
N PHE A 187 -0.11 14.16 0.78
CA PHE A 187 -0.58 13.14 -0.17
C PHE A 187 -1.24 13.73 -1.42
N VAL A 188 -1.10 15.04 -1.63
CA VAL A 188 -1.79 15.74 -2.73
C VAL A 188 -1.45 15.19 -4.11
N TYR A 189 -0.27 14.60 -4.27
CA TYR A 189 0.21 13.99 -5.52
C TYR A 189 0.15 12.45 -5.51
N ASP A 190 -0.42 11.84 -4.47
CA ASP A 190 -0.55 10.39 -4.36
C ASP A 190 -1.81 9.87 -5.08
N HIS A 191 -1.61 9.11 -6.14
CA HIS A 191 -2.66 8.45 -6.89
C HIS A 191 -2.29 6.98 -7.15
N PRO A 192 -2.92 6.02 -6.41
CA PRO A 192 -3.82 6.14 -5.26
C PRO A 192 -3.10 6.43 -3.95
N PHE A 193 -3.85 6.73 -2.87
CA PHE A 193 -3.30 6.80 -1.52
C PHE A 193 -2.83 5.42 -1.05
N LEU A 194 -1.64 5.37 -0.44
CA LEU A 194 -1.02 4.13 0.06
C LEU A 194 -1.02 4.05 1.59
N TRP A 195 -2.05 4.58 2.22
CA TRP A 195 -2.13 4.68 3.69
C TRP A 195 -2.05 3.33 4.40
N GLY A 196 -2.56 2.27 3.75
CA GLY A 196 -2.63 0.93 4.34
C GLY A 196 -3.65 0.82 5.46
N SER A 197 -4.15 -0.39 5.69
CA SER A 197 -5.13 -0.69 6.75
C SER A 197 -4.55 -1.60 7.84
N LYS A 198 -3.32 -2.04 7.68
CA LYS A 198 -2.64 -2.99 8.56
C LYS A 198 -1.22 -2.53 8.86
N ARG A 199 -0.71 -2.98 9.99
CA ARG A 199 0.69 -2.86 10.40
C ARG A 199 1.20 -4.23 10.85
N THR A 200 1.47 -5.09 9.89
CA THR A 200 2.29 -6.30 10.10
C THR A 200 3.76 -5.89 10.20
N GLY A 201 4.15 -4.85 9.47
CA GLY A 201 5.36 -4.08 9.61
C GLY A 201 5.10 -2.65 10.11
N PRO A 202 6.14 -1.86 10.43
CA PRO A 202 6.00 -0.49 10.90
C PRO A 202 5.42 0.46 9.84
N ASP A 203 4.96 1.65 10.28
CA ASP A 203 4.60 2.73 9.38
C ASP A 203 5.85 3.29 8.68
N LEU A 204 5.76 3.55 7.37
CA LEU A 204 6.89 3.99 6.55
C LEU A 204 6.83 5.48 6.17
N LEU A 205 5.78 6.21 6.53
CA LEU A 205 5.62 7.61 6.12
C LEU A 205 6.81 8.51 6.52
N ARG A 206 7.55 8.15 7.55
CA ARG A 206 8.69 8.93 8.07
C ARG A 206 10.02 8.18 7.93
N VAL A 207 10.11 7.23 7.00
CA VAL A 207 11.31 6.42 6.84
C VAL A 207 12.43 7.14 6.08
N GLY A 208 12.10 8.11 5.23
CA GLY A 208 13.07 8.85 4.42
C GLY A 208 14.15 9.52 5.24
N GLY A 209 15.40 9.24 4.90
CA GLY A 209 16.59 9.72 5.62
C GLY A 209 16.80 9.14 7.02
N LYS A 210 15.99 8.12 7.42
CA LYS A 210 16.17 7.43 8.70
C LYS A 210 17.24 6.35 8.65
N TYR A 211 17.34 5.66 7.53
CA TYR A 211 18.29 4.59 7.28
C TYR A 211 19.10 4.89 6.02
N SER A 212 20.34 4.36 5.93
CA SER A 212 21.17 4.48 4.74
C SER A 212 20.66 3.64 3.58
N ASP A 213 21.11 3.94 2.36
CA ASP A 213 20.75 3.16 1.16
C ASP A 213 21.20 1.70 1.29
N ASN A 214 22.41 1.46 1.86
CA ASN A 214 22.90 0.12 2.15
C ASN A 214 22.04 -0.63 3.17
N TRP A 215 21.52 0.07 4.19
CA TRP A 215 20.58 -0.56 5.11
C TRP A 215 19.33 -1.04 4.38
N HIS A 216 18.76 -0.21 3.49
CA HIS A 216 17.60 -0.61 2.68
C HIS A 216 17.92 -1.80 1.78
N LEU A 217 19.05 -1.78 1.06
CA LEU A 217 19.49 -2.88 0.22
C LEU A 217 19.55 -4.20 1.02
N ASN A 218 20.25 -4.20 2.15
CA ASN A 218 20.40 -5.37 3.01
C ASN A 218 19.07 -5.81 3.61
N HIS A 219 18.20 -4.88 3.98
CA HIS A 219 16.88 -5.19 4.52
C HIS A 219 15.98 -5.88 3.49
N PHE A 220 16.04 -5.51 2.22
CA PHE A 220 15.30 -6.21 1.15
C PHE A 220 15.93 -7.56 0.79
N TYR A 221 17.25 -7.67 0.89
CA TYR A 221 17.96 -8.93 0.64
C TYR A 221 17.69 -9.96 1.73
N ASP A 222 17.90 -9.59 2.98
CA ASP A 222 17.65 -10.39 4.18
C ASP A 222 17.17 -9.49 5.34
N PRO A 223 15.83 -9.37 5.54
CA PRO A 223 15.29 -8.51 6.59
C PRO A 223 15.78 -8.85 8.00
N GLN A 224 16.11 -10.11 8.26
CA GLN A 224 16.59 -10.53 9.59
C GLN A 224 18.02 -10.07 9.88
N SER A 225 18.83 -9.83 8.86
CA SER A 225 20.20 -9.34 9.03
C SER A 225 20.24 -7.91 9.61
N THR A 226 19.26 -7.10 9.27
CA THR A 226 19.15 -5.70 9.76
C THR A 226 18.17 -5.54 10.91
N SER A 227 17.22 -6.46 11.06
CA SER A 227 16.15 -6.42 12.07
C SER A 227 15.89 -7.83 12.59
N SER A 228 16.61 -8.23 13.62
CA SER A 228 16.49 -9.57 14.22
C SER A 228 15.05 -9.87 14.65
N GLY A 229 14.52 -11.04 14.26
CA GLY A 229 13.13 -11.43 14.49
C GLY A 229 12.12 -10.86 13.48
N SER A 230 12.58 -10.21 12.42
CA SER A 230 11.70 -9.74 11.35
C SER A 230 10.96 -10.91 10.69
N ILE A 231 9.65 -10.71 10.44
CA ILE A 231 8.80 -11.63 9.66
C ILE A 231 8.62 -11.18 8.21
N MET A 232 9.28 -10.08 7.82
CA MET A 232 9.26 -9.60 6.44
C MET A 232 9.94 -10.64 5.53
N PRO A 233 9.34 -11.02 4.40
CA PRO A 233 10.01 -11.90 3.44
C PRO A 233 11.16 -11.19 2.73
N SER A 234 12.13 -11.94 2.21
CA SER A 234 13.18 -11.40 1.34
C SER A 234 12.60 -11.04 -0.02
N TYR A 235 13.08 -9.93 -0.60
CA TYR A 235 12.70 -9.43 -1.93
C TYR A 235 13.91 -9.44 -2.87
N LYS A 236 14.62 -10.58 -2.93
CA LYS A 236 15.89 -10.72 -3.68
C LYS A 236 15.74 -10.44 -5.18
N TRP A 237 14.55 -10.61 -5.74
CA TRP A 237 14.30 -10.31 -7.15
C TRP A 237 14.42 -8.83 -7.48
N LEU A 238 14.12 -7.90 -6.56
CA LEU A 238 14.32 -6.47 -6.78
C LEU A 238 15.80 -6.11 -7.03
N ILE A 239 16.71 -6.93 -6.50
CA ILE A 239 18.17 -6.76 -6.67
C ILE A 239 18.63 -7.36 -8.00
N ARG A 240 17.85 -8.28 -8.59
CA ARG A 240 18.21 -8.98 -9.86
C ARG A 240 17.50 -8.42 -11.08
N ASN A 241 16.32 -7.85 -10.89
CA ASN A 241 15.50 -7.33 -11.97
C ASN A 241 15.91 -5.91 -12.35
N LYS A 242 15.75 -5.60 -13.62
CA LYS A 242 15.95 -4.26 -14.18
C LYS A 242 14.67 -3.44 -14.10
N HIS A 243 14.74 -2.19 -13.62
CA HIS A 243 13.61 -1.27 -13.66
C HIS A 243 13.37 -0.72 -15.08
N ASP A 244 12.11 -0.36 -15.39
CA ASP A 244 11.73 0.20 -16.67
C ASP A 244 11.96 1.72 -16.69
N ARG A 245 12.89 2.17 -17.54
CA ARG A 245 13.14 3.60 -17.78
C ARG A 245 12.30 4.15 -18.94
N SER A 246 11.96 3.30 -19.90
CA SER A 246 11.31 3.73 -21.15
C SER A 246 9.88 4.24 -20.91
N GLY A 247 9.19 3.73 -19.89
CA GLY A 247 7.84 4.14 -19.52
C GLY A 247 7.76 5.40 -18.65
N ALA A 248 8.89 5.97 -18.20
CA ALA A 248 8.90 7.06 -17.22
C ALA A 248 8.12 8.30 -17.67
N ALA A 249 8.38 8.76 -18.90
CA ALA A 249 7.67 9.93 -19.46
C ALA A 249 6.16 9.70 -19.59
N ASP A 250 5.73 8.49 -19.98
CA ASP A 250 4.31 8.14 -20.11
C ASP A 250 3.61 8.09 -18.74
N LYS A 251 4.27 7.55 -17.73
CA LYS A 251 3.78 7.56 -16.34
C LYS A 251 3.56 9.00 -15.86
N MET A 252 4.53 9.89 -16.10
CA MET A 252 4.40 11.31 -15.73
C MET A 252 3.23 11.99 -16.47
N ARG A 253 3.01 11.71 -17.77
CA ARG A 253 1.84 12.23 -18.52
C ARG A 253 0.52 11.76 -17.91
N VAL A 254 0.43 10.50 -17.49
CA VAL A 254 -0.75 10.00 -16.78
C VAL A 254 -0.96 10.77 -15.47
N MET A 255 0.11 11.01 -14.71
CA MET A 255 0.02 11.79 -13.47
C MET A 255 -0.41 13.24 -13.70
N VAL A 256 0.01 13.87 -14.80
CA VAL A 256 -0.50 15.20 -15.20
C VAL A 256 -2.01 15.16 -15.45
N THR A 257 -2.53 14.11 -16.07
CA THR A 257 -3.98 13.93 -16.27
C THR A 257 -4.73 13.84 -14.93
N LEU A 258 -4.06 13.34 -13.87
CA LEU A 258 -4.60 13.28 -12.51
C LEU A 258 -4.38 14.58 -11.70
N GLY A 259 -3.76 15.61 -12.31
CA GLY A 259 -3.57 16.92 -11.69
C GLY A 259 -2.21 17.16 -11.04
N VAL A 260 -1.24 16.27 -11.24
CA VAL A 260 0.13 16.49 -10.75
C VAL A 260 0.85 17.49 -11.66
N PRO A 261 1.50 18.53 -11.13
CA PRO A 261 2.03 19.64 -11.92
C PRO A 261 3.44 19.37 -12.51
N TYR A 262 3.60 18.31 -13.28
CA TYR A 262 4.83 18.13 -14.06
C TYR A 262 4.83 19.06 -15.28
N SER A 263 5.97 19.71 -15.54
CA SER A 263 6.18 20.50 -16.75
C SER A 263 6.53 19.60 -17.95
N ASP A 264 6.43 20.15 -19.14
CA ASP A 264 6.88 19.46 -20.36
C ASP A 264 8.40 19.17 -20.34
N GLU A 265 9.18 20.05 -19.69
CA GLU A 265 10.61 19.86 -19.47
C GLU A 265 10.89 18.70 -18.52
N ASP A 266 10.13 18.57 -17.43
CA ASP A 266 10.26 17.44 -16.50
C ASP A 266 10.00 16.12 -17.22
N ILE A 267 8.96 16.06 -18.06
CA ILE A 267 8.59 14.87 -18.82
C ILE A 267 9.66 14.55 -19.87
N ALA A 268 10.16 15.55 -20.58
CA ALA A 268 11.21 15.35 -21.58
C ALA A 268 12.54 14.93 -20.95
N GLY A 269 12.83 15.40 -19.73
CA GLY A 269 14.03 15.07 -18.98
C GLY A 269 13.93 13.82 -18.10
N ALA A 270 12.82 13.07 -18.15
CA ALA A 270 12.52 11.99 -17.21
C ALA A 270 13.62 10.92 -17.12
N GLU A 271 14.08 10.41 -18.27
CA GLU A 271 15.13 9.36 -18.29
C GLU A 271 16.48 9.87 -17.75
N ALA A 272 16.86 11.10 -18.10
CA ALA A 272 18.09 11.70 -17.59
C ALA A 272 18.03 11.96 -16.08
N SER A 273 16.86 12.35 -15.58
CA SER A 273 16.62 12.51 -14.15
C SER A 273 16.73 11.17 -13.42
N MET A 274 16.14 10.09 -13.95
CA MET A 274 16.27 8.74 -13.39
C MET A 274 17.71 8.29 -13.33
N GLU A 275 18.46 8.46 -14.43
CA GLU A 275 19.89 8.09 -14.50
C GLU A 275 20.71 8.83 -13.44
N THR A 276 20.49 10.13 -13.30
CA THR A 276 21.24 10.96 -12.34
C THR A 276 20.95 10.55 -10.90
N GLN A 277 19.70 10.33 -10.55
CA GLN A 277 19.30 9.92 -9.20
C GLN A 277 19.75 8.50 -8.90
N ALA A 278 19.63 7.58 -9.86
CA ALA A 278 20.07 6.19 -9.71
C ALA A 278 21.58 6.10 -9.52
N ALA A 279 22.37 6.85 -10.30
CA ALA A 279 23.83 6.93 -10.13
C ALA A 279 24.23 7.49 -8.77
N GLN A 280 23.46 8.43 -8.21
CA GLN A 280 23.73 8.95 -6.88
C GLN A 280 23.49 7.90 -5.79
N ILE A 281 22.40 7.12 -5.89
CA ILE A 281 22.12 6.03 -4.96
C ILE A 281 23.19 4.93 -5.09
N GLU A 282 23.55 4.54 -6.30
CA GLU A 282 24.63 3.59 -6.54
C GLU A 282 25.94 4.05 -5.88
N LYS A 283 26.30 5.32 -6.04
CA LYS A 283 27.48 5.90 -5.37
C LYS A 283 27.39 5.81 -3.84
N ASN A 284 26.21 5.99 -3.26
CA ASN A 284 26.01 5.85 -1.81
C ASN A 284 26.20 4.38 -1.37
N LEU A 285 25.77 3.42 -2.19
CA LEU A 285 25.96 1.98 -1.94
C LEU A 285 27.44 1.59 -1.94
N TYR A 286 28.27 2.20 -2.78
CA TYR A 286 29.72 1.98 -2.81
C TYR A 286 30.46 2.49 -1.56
N ALA A 287 29.78 3.19 -0.64
CA ALA A 287 30.36 3.53 0.64
C ALA A 287 30.55 2.31 1.58
N ASP A 288 29.90 1.20 1.29
CA ASP A 288 30.02 -0.06 2.04
C ASP A 288 31.02 -1.02 1.36
N PRO A 289 32.16 -1.32 1.98
CA PRO A 289 33.16 -2.21 1.40
C PRO A 289 32.67 -3.66 1.17
N GLU A 290 31.72 -4.12 1.98
CA GLU A 290 31.15 -5.46 1.83
C GLU A 290 30.24 -5.53 0.60
N PHE A 291 29.44 -4.49 0.37
CA PHE A 291 28.67 -4.34 -0.86
C PHE A 291 29.59 -4.33 -2.10
N VAL A 292 30.65 -3.50 -2.08
CA VAL A 292 31.60 -3.40 -3.19
C VAL A 292 32.20 -4.75 -3.53
N ARG A 293 32.65 -5.48 -2.53
CA ARG A 293 33.26 -6.81 -2.75
C ARG A 293 32.26 -7.78 -3.40
N SER A 294 31.04 -7.90 -2.85
CA SER A 294 30.02 -8.83 -3.38
C SER A 294 29.56 -8.45 -4.78
N TYR A 295 29.48 -7.15 -5.07
CA TYR A 295 29.10 -6.64 -6.39
C TYR A 295 30.17 -6.89 -7.44
N GLU A 296 31.46 -6.71 -7.11
CA GLU A 296 32.57 -7.03 -8.02
C GLU A 296 32.72 -8.54 -8.24
N GLU A 297 32.47 -9.38 -7.23
CA GLU A 297 32.41 -10.83 -7.37
C GLU A 297 31.27 -11.25 -8.34
N GLU A 298 30.06 -10.68 -8.19
CA GLU A 298 28.93 -10.92 -9.09
C GLU A 298 29.27 -10.51 -10.53
N LYS A 299 29.89 -9.35 -10.71
CA LYS A 299 30.29 -8.82 -12.02
C LYS A 299 31.33 -9.72 -12.70
N THR A 300 32.31 -10.18 -11.94
CA THR A 300 33.36 -11.08 -12.42
C THR A 300 32.75 -12.42 -12.85
N TYR A 301 31.87 -12.99 -12.01
CA TYR A 301 31.16 -14.23 -12.31
C TYR A 301 30.34 -14.13 -13.61
N ALA A 302 29.60 -13.05 -13.78
CA ALA A 302 28.81 -12.82 -15.00
C ALA A 302 29.70 -12.72 -16.26
N GLN A 303 30.90 -12.09 -16.15
CA GLN A 303 31.87 -12.03 -17.23
C GLN A 303 32.44 -13.39 -17.60
N GLU A 304 32.73 -14.23 -16.61
CA GLU A 304 33.27 -15.58 -16.80
C GLU A 304 32.25 -16.57 -17.39
N THR A 305 30.97 -16.42 -16.97
CA THR A 305 29.90 -17.34 -17.40
C THR A 305 29.18 -16.88 -18.67
N GLY A 306 29.36 -15.59 -19.06
CA GLY A 306 28.61 -14.97 -20.17
C GLY A 306 27.16 -14.65 -19.82
N GLU A 307 26.80 -14.60 -18.54
CA GLU A 307 25.49 -14.16 -18.07
C GLU A 307 25.33 -12.63 -18.23
N GLU A 308 24.11 -12.17 -18.44
CA GLU A 308 23.82 -10.74 -18.51
C GLU A 308 24.04 -10.11 -17.12
N PHE A 309 24.93 -9.12 -17.06
CA PHE A 309 25.16 -8.35 -15.86
C PHE A 309 24.34 -7.05 -15.89
N ILE A 310 23.50 -6.81 -14.88
CA ILE A 310 22.73 -5.58 -14.73
C ILE A 310 23.47 -4.67 -13.77
N GLU A 311 23.82 -3.46 -14.19
CA GLU A 311 24.45 -2.47 -13.33
C GLU A 311 23.51 -2.10 -12.17
N MET A 312 24.05 -1.79 -10.99
CA MET A 312 23.27 -1.55 -9.78
C MET A 312 22.25 -0.42 -9.98
N LYS A 313 22.65 0.66 -10.64
CA LYS A 313 21.77 1.80 -10.96
C LYS A 313 20.56 1.44 -11.81
N ASP A 314 20.59 0.30 -12.54
CA ASP A 314 19.49 -0.17 -13.39
C ASP A 314 18.56 -1.15 -12.69
N ARG A 315 18.87 -1.56 -11.46
CA ARG A 315 18.10 -2.56 -10.72
C ARG A 315 16.88 -1.94 -10.04
N GLU A 316 15.79 -2.70 -9.95
CA GLU A 316 14.53 -2.28 -9.31
C GLU A 316 14.71 -1.81 -7.87
N ILE A 317 15.67 -2.38 -7.14
CA ILE A 317 15.97 -2.00 -5.75
C ILE A 317 16.36 -0.52 -5.64
N VAL A 318 17.04 0.05 -6.62
CA VAL A 318 17.45 1.45 -6.61
C VAL A 318 16.25 2.39 -6.71
N ALA A 319 15.28 2.06 -7.56
CA ALA A 319 14.02 2.81 -7.61
C ALA A 319 13.22 2.68 -6.31
N MET A 320 13.19 1.48 -5.71
CA MET A 320 12.55 1.27 -4.41
C MET A 320 13.21 2.10 -3.30
N ILE A 321 14.55 2.15 -3.27
CA ILE A 321 15.30 2.98 -2.32
C ILE A 321 14.98 4.46 -2.53
N ALA A 322 14.95 4.93 -3.77
CA ALA A 322 14.60 6.32 -4.10
C ALA A 322 13.22 6.70 -3.52
N TYR A 323 12.22 5.85 -3.71
CA TYR A 323 10.89 6.07 -3.17
C TYR A 323 10.87 6.09 -1.64
N LEU A 324 11.51 5.12 -0.98
CA LEU A 324 11.53 5.05 0.49
C LEU A 324 12.27 6.22 1.11
N GLN A 325 13.38 6.65 0.51
CA GLN A 325 14.15 7.82 0.96
C GLN A 325 13.38 9.13 0.77
N ARG A 326 12.39 9.16 -0.12
CA ARG A 326 11.52 10.32 -0.34
C ARG A 326 10.48 10.50 0.77
N LEU A 327 10.00 9.41 1.37
CA LEU A 327 8.86 9.43 2.29
C LEU A 327 9.07 10.35 3.49
N GLY A 328 8.20 11.34 3.63
CA GLY A 328 8.16 12.29 4.75
C GLY A 328 9.30 13.30 4.79
N THR A 329 10.10 13.44 3.73
CA THR A 329 11.21 14.40 3.70
C THR A 329 10.74 15.84 3.44
N ASP A 330 9.66 16.04 2.71
CA ASP A 330 9.14 17.36 2.35
C ASP A 330 8.79 18.24 3.55
N ILE A 331 8.20 17.65 4.58
CA ILE A 331 7.85 18.40 5.79
C ILE A 331 9.06 18.70 6.69
N LYS A 332 10.13 17.89 6.60
CA LYS A 332 11.38 18.13 7.36
C LYS A 332 12.09 19.40 6.86
N ILE A 333 12.05 19.68 5.58
CA ILE A 333 12.65 20.88 4.97
C ILE A 333 12.04 22.14 5.58
N LYS A 334 10.71 22.17 5.75
CA LYS A 334 10.01 23.31 6.34
C LYS A 334 10.41 23.56 7.81
N GLN A 335 10.49 22.50 8.61
CA GLN A 335 10.90 22.61 10.02
C GLN A 335 12.31 23.19 10.16
N ASN A 336 13.25 22.73 9.35
CA ASN A 336 14.61 23.25 9.37
C ASN A 336 14.68 24.73 8.95
N THR A 337 13.85 25.15 8.01
CA THR A 337 13.77 26.55 7.56
C THR A 337 13.14 27.44 8.63
N GLU A 338 12.09 27.00 9.32
CA GLU A 338 11.47 27.75 10.41
C GLU A 338 12.38 27.87 11.62
N VAL A 339 13.13 26.81 11.96
CA VAL A 339 14.16 26.87 13.03
C VAL A 339 15.31 27.80 12.65
N ALA A 340 15.80 27.73 11.42
CA ALA A 340 16.84 28.63 10.92
C ALA A 340 16.40 30.10 10.94
N LEU A 341 15.17 30.40 10.54
CA LEU A 341 14.58 31.74 10.58
C LEU A 341 14.37 32.24 12.02
N SER A 342 13.95 31.37 12.95
CA SER A 342 13.80 31.74 14.36
C SER A 342 15.13 32.08 15.05
N LEU A 343 16.24 31.45 14.62
CA LEU A 343 17.58 31.73 15.11
C LEU A 343 18.20 33.02 14.56
N ILE A 344 17.67 33.52 13.42
CA ILE A 344 18.12 34.79 12.83
C ILE A 344 17.42 36.01 13.51
N HIS A 345 16.30 35.75 14.21
CA HIS A 345 15.51 36.79 14.90
C HIS A 345 15.78 36.88 16.42
N ILE A 346 16.82 36.19 16.96
CA ILE A 346 17.36 36.34 18.29
C ILE A 346 18.71 37.09 18.19
#